data_108bba316d2b5c9a2a991f7cab9641d3
#
_entry.id   108bba316d2b5c9a2a991f7cab9641d3
#
_cell.length_a   1.000
_cell.length_b   1.000
_cell.length_c   1.000
_cell.angle_alpha   90.00
_cell.angle_beta   90.00
_cell.angle_gamma   90.00
#
_symmetry.space_group_name_H-M   'P 1'
#
loop_
_entity.id
_entity.type
_entity.pdbx_description
1 polymer ?
#
loop_
_entity_poly.entity_id
_entity_poly.type
_entity_poly.pdbx_seq_one_letter_code
_entity_poly.pdbx_strand_id
1 'polypeptide(L)'
;KELREVPVSVHCWQGDDVIGFDSPSALSGGIQTTGNYPGKATTPDELMADIDKAFSLIPGKKKLNLHASYAIFEDGEYANRDALLPKHFAKWVKFAKERGMGIDFNPTFFAHPMVKDNLTLSSPDEQTRKFWVEHGKACLKIAEYFANETGEPCVINYWIPDGYKEIP
;
A
#
# COMPACT_ATOMS: atom_id res chain seq x y z
N LYS A 1 25.30 16.61 -7.19
CA LYS A 1 24.41 16.81 -8.35
C LYS A 1 23.76 15.48 -8.78
N GLU A 2 24.51 14.38 -8.82
CA GLU A 2 24.03 13.05 -9.26
C GLU A 2 22.96 12.45 -8.34
N LEU A 3 23.09 12.58 -7.02
CA LEU A 3 22.12 12.04 -6.05
C LEU A 3 20.71 12.65 -6.18
N ARG A 4 20.58 13.87 -6.71
CA ARG A 4 19.28 14.50 -6.93
C ARG A 4 18.53 13.95 -8.15
N GLU A 5 19.22 13.22 -9.00
CA GLU A 5 18.64 12.58 -10.19
C GLU A 5 18.07 11.18 -9.88
N VAL A 6 18.47 10.59 -8.75
CA VAL A 6 17.94 9.31 -8.30
C VAL A 6 16.58 9.53 -7.65
N PRO A 7 15.50 8.89 -8.12
CA PRO A 7 14.20 9.02 -7.50
C PRO A 7 14.18 8.43 -6.09
N VAL A 8 13.66 9.19 -5.13
CA VAL A 8 13.41 8.70 -3.78
C VAL A 8 11.99 8.16 -3.70
N SER A 9 11.86 6.90 -3.37
CA SER A 9 10.55 6.26 -3.16
C SER A 9 10.09 6.52 -1.72
N VAL A 10 9.02 7.29 -1.57
CA VAL A 10 8.55 7.77 -0.27
C VAL A 10 7.28 7.05 0.12
N HIS A 11 7.31 6.36 1.24
CA HIS A 11 6.14 5.69 1.81
C HIS A 11 5.07 6.69 2.27
N CYS A 12 3.81 6.35 2.02
CA CYS A 12 2.65 7.14 2.42
C CYS A 12 2.15 6.77 3.83
N TRP A 13 3.01 6.43 4.74
CA TRP A 13 2.63 5.97 6.06
C TRP A 13 2.36 7.12 7.02
N GLN A 14 1.30 6.98 7.80
CA GLN A 14 0.91 7.93 8.83
C GLN A 14 0.45 7.19 10.09
N GLY A 15 1.20 7.20 11.17
CA GLY A 15 0.79 6.66 12.45
C GLY A 15 0.23 5.23 12.38
N ASP A 16 -1.06 5.07 12.56
CA ASP A 16 -1.81 3.79 12.47
C ASP A 16 -2.23 3.42 11.06
N ASP A 17 -1.76 4.07 10.06
CA ASP A 17 -2.23 3.96 8.69
C ASP A 17 -1.89 2.63 8.02
N VAL A 18 -1.20 1.75 8.69
CA VAL A 18 -1.12 0.32 8.34
C VAL A 18 -2.49 -0.31 8.13
N ILE A 19 -3.54 0.31 8.64
CA ILE A 19 -4.94 -0.07 8.40
C ILE A 19 -5.37 0.32 6.99
N GLY A 20 -4.85 1.44 6.46
CA GLY A 20 -5.26 1.97 5.17
C GLY A 20 -6.73 2.41 5.14
N PHE A 21 -7.36 2.29 3.98
CA PHE A 21 -8.78 2.63 3.77
C PHE A 21 -9.67 1.38 3.60
N ASP A 22 -9.10 0.20 3.48
CA ASP A 22 -9.81 -1.04 3.16
C ASP A 22 -10.18 -1.91 4.38
N SER A 23 -9.46 -1.80 5.50
CA SER A 23 -9.62 -2.68 6.65
C SER A 23 -9.43 -1.93 7.98
N PRO A 24 -10.31 -0.99 8.33
CA PRO A 24 -10.10 -0.09 9.48
C PRO A 24 -10.13 -0.77 10.85
N SER A 25 -10.52 -2.04 10.95
CA SER A 25 -10.69 -2.74 12.23
C SER A 25 -9.74 -3.92 12.46
N ALA A 26 -8.90 -4.27 11.49
CA ALA A 26 -8.08 -5.48 11.55
C ALA A 26 -6.58 -5.16 11.67
N LEU A 27 -6.08 -5.10 12.89
CA LEU A 27 -4.64 -5.00 13.18
C LEU A 27 -4.05 -6.39 13.36
N SER A 28 -3.04 -6.74 12.56
CA SER A 28 -2.35 -8.03 12.62
C SER A 28 -0.95 -7.95 12.00
N GLY A 29 -0.15 -8.98 12.14
CA GLY A 29 1.16 -9.06 11.49
C GLY A 29 2.27 -8.27 12.17
N GLY A 30 2.18 -8.04 13.49
CA GLY A 30 3.24 -7.39 14.27
C GLY A 30 3.36 -5.88 14.07
N ILE A 31 2.33 -5.24 13.56
CA ILE A 31 2.28 -3.81 13.28
C ILE A 31 1.46 -3.04 14.33
N GLN A 32 1.22 -3.66 15.46
CA GLN A 32 0.46 -3.10 16.57
C GLN A 32 1.18 -1.97 17.33
N THR A 33 2.39 -1.63 16.89
CA THR A 33 3.27 -0.69 17.60
C THR A 33 3.32 0.70 16.98
N THR A 34 2.70 0.92 15.84
CA THR A 34 2.63 2.25 15.23
C THR A 34 1.61 3.10 15.99
N GLY A 35 2.08 4.20 16.52
CA GLY A 35 1.25 5.10 17.31
C GLY A 35 0.11 5.70 16.51
N ASN A 36 -1.01 5.92 17.15
CA ASN A 36 -2.11 6.71 16.62
C ASN A 36 -1.98 8.15 17.11
N TYR A 37 -2.15 9.14 16.24
CA TYR A 37 -2.07 10.53 16.62
C TYR A 37 -3.30 11.32 16.13
N PRO A 38 -3.72 12.36 16.88
CA PRO A 38 -4.82 13.22 16.45
C PRO A 38 -4.51 13.91 15.10
N GLY A 39 -5.50 13.94 14.22
CA GLY A 39 -5.37 14.61 12.93
C GLY A 39 -4.70 13.81 11.82
N LYS A 40 -4.50 12.49 12.01
CA LYS A 40 -4.07 11.62 10.89
C LYS A 40 -5.10 11.66 9.76
N ALA A 41 -4.64 11.51 8.53
CA ALA A 41 -5.51 11.42 7.38
C ALA A 41 -6.42 10.18 7.46
N THR A 42 -7.71 10.37 7.23
CA THR A 42 -8.73 9.32 7.21
C THR A 42 -9.36 9.15 5.83
N THR A 43 -9.10 10.08 4.94
CA THR A 43 -9.57 10.09 3.55
C THR A 43 -8.41 10.17 2.57
N PRO A 44 -8.61 9.72 1.32
CA PRO A 44 -7.57 9.86 0.28
C PRO A 44 -7.13 11.30 0.05
N ASP A 45 -8.04 12.26 0.10
CA ASP A 45 -7.72 13.66 -0.14
C ASP A 45 -6.89 14.27 0.99
N GLU A 46 -7.18 13.93 2.23
CA GLU A 46 -6.37 14.33 3.38
C GLU A 46 -4.96 13.74 3.28
N LEU A 47 -4.84 12.45 2.94
CA LEU A 47 -3.54 11.80 2.77
C LEU A 47 -2.75 12.40 1.60
N MET A 48 -3.39 12.73 0.49
CA MET A 48 -2.75 13.41 -0.64
C MET A 48 -2.23 14.80 -0.25
N ALA A 49 -2.97 15.55 0.58
CA ALA A 49 -2.52 16.84 1.09
C ALA A 49 -1.30 16.71 2.00
N ASP A 50 -1.27 15.69 2.86
CA ASP A 50 -0.12 15.40 3.73
C ASP A 50 1.11 14.96 2.91
N ILE A 51 0.92 14.14 1.88
CA ILE A 51 1.96 13.74 0.94
C ILE A 51 2.54 14.97 0.23
N ASP A 52 1.70 15.86 -0.27
CA ASP A 52 2.15 17.10 -0.91
C ASP A 52 3.01 17.94 0.05
N LYS A 53 2.60 18.04 1.30
CA LYS A 53 3.38 18.75 2.32
C LYS A 53 4.72 18.07 2.57
N ALA A 54 4.74 16.77 2.78
CA ALA A 54 5.97 16.01 2.99
C ALA A 54 6.92 16.11 1.78
N PHE A 55 6.38 15.95 0.58
CA PHE A 55 7.17 16.02 -0.66
C PHE A 55 7.73 17.40 -0.95
N SER A 56 7.08 18.46 -0.49
CA SER A 56 7.62 19.83 -0.60
C SER A 56 8.93 20.01 0.18
N LEU A 57 9.18 19.17 1.17
CA LEU A 57 10.37 19.20 2.01
C LEU A 57 11.51 18.31 1.50
N ILE A 58 11.22 17.43 0.53
CA ILE A 58 12.19 16.47 -0.02
C ILE A 58 12.70 17.01 -1.35
N PRO A 59 13.99 17.31 -1.49
CA PRO A 59 14.57 17.78 -2.75
C PRO A 59 14.75 16.63 -3.75
N GLY A 60 14.76 16.95 -5.05
CA GLY A 60 15.01 15.98 -6.13
C GLY A 60 13.78 15.22 -6.59
N LYS A 61 14.01 14.18 -7.40
CA LYS A 61 12.96 13.33 -7.96
C LYS A 61 12.36 12.43 -6.88
N LYS A 62 11.07 12.24 -6.93
CA LYS A 62 10.32 11.46 -5.94
C LYS A 62 9.41 10.46 -6.65
N LYS A 63 9.15 9.34 -6.00
CA LYS A 63 8.13 8.38 -6.34
C LYS A 63 7.21 8.17 -5.14
N LEU A 64 5.95 7.98 -5.40
CA LEU A 64 4.98 7.61 -4.39
C LEU A 64 5.12 6.11 -4.11
N ASN A 65 5.37 5.72 -2.85
CA ASN A 65 5.39 4.33 -2.46
C ASN A 65 4.07 3.98 -1.77
N LEU A 66 3.17 3.35 -2.53
CA LEU A 66 1.78 3.14 -2.15
C LEU A 66 1.55 1.70 -1.66
N HIS A 67 0.66 1.53 -0.70
CA HIS A 67 0.21 0.22 -0.21
C HIS A 67 -1.13 -0.19 -0.82
N ALA A 68 -1.34 -1.50 -0.97
CA ALA A 68 -2.61 -2.05 -1.46
C ALA A 68 -3.80 -1.70 -0.54
N SER A 69 -3.55 -1.50 0.76
CA SER A 69 -4.55 -1.07 1.73
C SER A 69 -5.12 0.33 1.48
N TYR A 70 -4.50 1.12 0.61
CA TYR A 70 -5.00 2.43 0.18
C TYR A 70 -5.84 2.39 -1.09
N ALA A 71 -6.41 1.24 -1.44
CA ALA A 71 -7.43 1.13 -2.46
C ALA A 71 -8.60 2.09 -2.16
N ILE A 72 -9.10 2.78 -3.17
CA ILE A 72 -10.20 3.74 -3.07
C ILE A 72 -11.43 3.13 -3.73
N PHE A 73 -12.50 3.06 -2.96
CA PHE A 73 -13.79 2.56 -3.42
C PHE A 73 -14.77 3.72 -3.52
N GLU A 74 -15.46 3.81 -4.64
CA GLU A 74 -16.45 4.86 -4.91
C GLU A 74 -17.87 4.28 -4.81
N ASP A 75 -18.85 5.11 -4.46
CA ASP A 75 -20.29 4.82 -4.51
C ASP A 75 -20.75 3.51 -3.85
N GLY A 76 -20.15 3.16 -2.71
CA GLY A 76 -20.52 1.95 -1.97
C GLY A 76 -19.94 0.65 -2.57
N GLU A 77 -19.07 0.74 -3.56
CA GLU A 77 -18.29 -0.39 -4.05
C GLU A 77 -17.35 -0.88 -2.94
N TYR A 78 -17.15 -2.17 -2.88
CA TYR A 78 -16.13 -2.81 -2.05
C TYR A 78 -15.53 -3.99 -2.80
N ALA A 79 -14.22 -4.13 -2.71
CA ALA A 79 -13.52 -5.32 -3.18
C ALA A 79 -12.55 -5.80 -2.09
N ASN A 80 -12.56 -7.10 -1.83
CA ASN A 80 -11.59 -7.69 -0.93
C ASN A 80 -10.19 -7.68 -1.58
N ARG A 81 -9.14 -7.87 -0.81
CA ARG A 81 -7.74 -7.75 -1.29
C ARG A 81 -7.38 -8.70 -2.42
N ASP A 82 -7.96 -9.90 -2.46
CA ASP A 82 -7.79 -10.87 -3.55
C ASP A 82 -8.51 -10.48 -4.84
N ALA A 83 -9.42 -9.49 -4.78
CA ALA A 83 -10.22 -9.00 -5.89
C ALA A 83 -9.93 -7.52 -6.26
N LEU A 84 -8.83 -6.95 -5.77
CA LEU A 84 -8.44 -5.59 -6.11
C LEU A 84 -8.15 -5.44 -7.61
N LEU A 85 -8.54 -4.29 -8.15
CA LEU A 85 -8.41 -3.95 -9.56
C LEU A 85 -7.67 -2.62 -9.74
N PRO A 86 -7.04 -2.38 -10.91
CA PRO A 86 -6.40 -1.11 -11.23
C PRO A 86 -7.27 0.12 -11.01
N LYS A 87 -8.57 0.04 -11.30
CA LYS A 87 -9.52 1.15 -11.14
C LYS A 87 -9.57 1.71 -9.71
N HIS A 88 -9.37 0.86 -8.69
CA HIS A 88 -9.36 1.27 -7.28
C HIS A 88 -8.16 2.17 -6.93
N PHE A 89 -7.24 2.34 -7.85
CA PHE A 89 -6.04 3.19 -7.71
C PHE A 89 -5.97 4.32 -8.73
N ALA A 90 -7.02 4.52 -9.53
CA ALA A 90 -7.02 5.54 -10.59
C ALA A 90 -6.80 6.96 -10.03
N LYS A 91 -7.35 7.27 -8.87
CA LYS A 91 -7.15 8.57 -8.21
C LYS A 91 -5.69 8.79 -7.81
N TRP A 92 -5.00 7.74 -7.35
CA TRP A 92 -3.56 7.77 -7.05
C TRP A 92 -2.71 7.98 -8.31
N VAL A 93 -3.07 7.32 -9.41
CA VAL A 93 -2.39 7.51 -10.70
C VAL A 93 -2.56 8.95 -11.18
N LYS A 94 -3.76 9.51 -11.10
CA LYS A 94 -4.00 10.91 -11.44
C LYS A 94 -3.13 11.84 -10.58
N PHE A 95 -3.11 11.64 -9.27
CA PHE A 95 -2.29 12.40 -8.32
C PHE A 95 -0.80 12.37 -8.68
N ALA A 96 -0.27 11.19 -9.00
CA ALA A 96 1.13 11.02 -9.38
C ALA A 96 1.46 11.68 -10.72
N LYS A 97 0.60 11.50 -11.73
CA LYS A 97 0.79 12.09 -13.08
C LYS A 97 0.79 13.62 -13.04
N GLU A 98 -0.09 14.23 -12.28
CA GLU A 98 -0.14 15.69 -12.11
C GLU A 98 1.14 16.28 -11.50
N ARG A 99 1.92 15.44 -10.80
CA ARG A 99 3.20 15.81 -10.14
C ARG A 99 4.44 15.28 -10.85
N GLY A 100 4.26 14.61 -12.00
CA GLY A 100 5.36 14.00 -12.75
C GLY A 100 6.11 12.91 -11.96
N MET A 101 5.38 12.12 -11.15
CA MET A 101 5.94 11.07 -10.31
C MET A 101 5.54 9.68 -10.80
N GLY A 102 6.44 8.69 -10.62
CA GLY A 102 6.10 7.29 -10.67
C GLY A 102 5.50 6.80 -9.35
N ILE A 103 4.98 5.57 -9.38
CA ILE A 103 4.44 4.89 -8.21
C ILE A 103 5.17 3.56 -8.03
N ASP A 104 5.70 3.30 -6.82
CA ASP A 104 6.11 1.99 -6.36
C ASP A 104 5.00 1.39 -5.50
N PHE A 105 4.96 0.07 -5.37
CA PHE A 105 3.81 -0.59 -4.79
C PHE A 105 4.16 -1.67 -3.78
N ASN A 106 3.42 -1.69 -2.67
CA ASN A 106 3.54 -2.71 -1.64
C ASN A 106 2.23 -3.48 -1.52
N PRO A 107 2.19 -4.75 -1.91
CA PRO A 107 1.15 -5.65 -1.49
C PRO A 107 1.09 -5.72 0.04
N THR A 108 -0.11 -5.61 0.60
CA THR A 108 -0.29 -5.54 2.05
C THR A 108 -0.70 -6.91 2.58
N PHE A 109 0.29 -7.71 3.01
CA PHE A 109 0.09 -9.06 3.56
C PHE A 109 -0.14 -9.06 5.08
N PHE A 110 -0.86 -8.05 5.58
CA PHE A 110 -1.13 -7.86 7.02
C PHE A 110 -2.41 -7.03 7.21
N ALA A 111 -2.81 -6.83 8.48
CA ALA A 111 -3.98 -6.02 8.86
C ALA A 111 -5.24 -6.40 8.06
N HIS A 112 -5.56 -7.71 8.07
CA HIS A 112 -6.72 -8.26 7.36
C HIS A 112 -7.25 -9.53 8.06
N PRO A 113 -8.58 -9.78 8.07
CA PRO A 113 -9.15 -10.97 8.72
C PRO A 113 -8.66 -12.31 8.17
N MET A 114 -8.14 -12.34 6.94
CA MET A 114 -7.54 -13.54 6.34
C MET A 114 -6.07 -13.79 6.77
N VAL A 115 -5.51 -12.98 7.66
CA VAL A 115 -4.31 -13.36 8.39
C VAL A 115 -4.72 -14.31 9.51
N LYS A 116 -4.27 -15.55 9.46
CA LYS A 116 -4.60 -16.59 10.44
C LYS A 116 -3.35 -16.98 11.23
N ASP A 117 -3.41 -16.90 12.54
CA ASP A 117 -2.28 -17.21 13.42
C ASP A 117 -0.98 -16.47 13.03
N ASN A 118 -1.08 -15.18 12.65
CA ASN A 118 0.01 -14.37 12.10
C ASN A 118 0.64 -14.92 10.80
N LEU A 119 -0.11 -15.72 10.04
CA LEU A 119 0.36 -16.34 8.80
C LEU A 119 -0.53 -15.96 7.62
N THR A 120 0.10 -15.81 6.46
CA THR A 120 -0.53 -15.56 5.16
C THR A 120 -0.14 -16.63 4.15
N LEU A 121 0.91 -16.43 3.38
CA LEU A 121 1.41 -17.38 2.38
C LEU A 121 2.01 -18.66 3.00
N SER A 122 2.50 -18.59 4.23
CA SER A 122 3.02 -19.75 4.96
C SER A 122 1.97 -20.46 5.83
N SER A 123 0.71 -20.01 5.79
CA SER A 123 -0.39 -20.64 6.57
C SER A 123 -0.54 -22.13 6.22
N PRO A 124 -0.77 -23.02 7.20
CA PRO A 124 -1.14 -24.41 6.94
C PRO A 124 -2.51 -24.54 6.27
N ASP A 125 -3.38 -23.55 6.43
CA ASP A 125 -4.68 -23.50 5.78
C ASP A 125 -4.57 -23.13 4.29
N GLU A 126 -5.06 -24.03 3.43
CA GLU A 126 -4.99 -23.85 1.98
C GLU A 126 -5.83 -22.66 1.49
N GLN A 127 -6.99 -22.40 2.11
CA GLN A 127 -7.86 -21.30 1.70
C GLN A 127 -7.20 -19.96 2.01
N THR A 128 -6.54 -19.85 3.16
CA THR A 128 -5.74 -18.68 3.51
C THR A 128 -4.62 -18.44 2.51
N ARG A 129 -3.82 -19.47 2.20
CA ARG A 129 -2.76 -19.36 1.19
C ARG A 129 -3.29 -18.95 -0.17
N LYS A 130 -4.38 -19.56 -0.63
CA LYS A 130 -5.00 -19.23 -1.92
C LYS A 130 -5.45 -17.78 -2.00
N PHE A 131 -6.12 -17.28 -0.97
CA PHE A 131 -6.51 -15.87 -0.88
C PHE A 131 -5.31 -14.94 -1.07
N TRP A 132 -4.22 -15.19 -0.35
CA TRP A 132 -3.04 -14.33 -0.41
C TRP A 132 -2.25 -14.47 -1.72
N VAL A 133 -2.28 -15.63 -2.37
CA VAL A 133 -1.75 -15.80 -3.73
C VAL A 133 -2.54 -14.96 -4.73
N GLU A 134 -3.87 -14.98 -4.66
CA GLU A 134 -4.70 -14.15 -5.56
C GLU A 134 -4.51 -12.65 -5.27
N HIS A 135 -4.38 -12.25 -4.00
CA HIS A 135 -3.97 -10.88 -3.65
C HIS A 135 -2.64 -10.49 -4.31
N GLY A 136 -1.63 -11.33 -4.22
CA GLY A 136 -0.35 -11.09 -4.86
C GLY A 136 -0.46 -10.92 -6.38
N LYS A 137 -1.26 -11.76 -7.05
CA LYS A 137 -1.52 -11.66 -8.50
C LYS A 137 -2.28 -10.38 -8.87
N ALA A 138 -3.25 -9.97 -8.06
CA ALA A 138 -3.96 -8.70 -8.25
C ALA A 138 -2.98 -7.52 -8.16
N CYS A 139 -2.09 -7.54 -7.18
CA CYS A 139 -1.08 -6.50 -7.00
C CYS A 139 -0.09 -6.40 -8.16
N LEU A 140 0.28 -7.51 -8.81
CA LEU A 140 1.10 -7.48 -10.04
C LEU A 140 0.42 -6.71 -11.16
N LYS A 141 -0.87 -6.95 -11.39
CA LYS A 141 -1.66 -6.23 -12.42
C LYS A 141 -1.79 -4.74 -12.11
N ILE A 142 -1.91 -4.40 -10.83
CA ILE A 142 -1.96 -3.01 -10.37
C ILE A 142 -0.59 -2.33 -10.59
N ALA A 143 0.51 -3.01 -10.28
CA ALA A 143 1.86 -2.47 -10.51
C ALA A 143 2.14 -2.25 -12.02
N GLU A 144 1.70 -3.17 -12.87
CA GLU A 144 1.76 -3.01 -14.33
C GLU A 144 0.95 -1.79 -14.80
N TYR A 145 -0.25 -1.61 -14.26
CA TYR A 145 -1.07 -0.43 -14.52
C TYR A 145 -0.37 0.87 -14.12
N PHE A 146 0.27 0.91 -12.93
CA PHE A 146 1.02 2.09 -12.51
C PHE A 146 2.17 2.42 -13.46
N ALA A 147 2.95 1.43 -13.86
CA ALA A 147 4.06 1.63 -14.78
C ALA A 147 3.57 2.16 -16.14
N ASN A 148 2.51 1.57 -16.68
CA ASN A 148 1.96 1.97 -17.97
C ASN A 148 1.37 3.39 -17.95
N GLU A 149 0.66 3.75 -16.87
CA GLU A 149 0.00 5.04 -16.76
C GLU A 149 0.96 6.20 -16.43
N THR A 150 1.99 5.94 -15.64
CA THR A 150 2.95 6.97 -15.25
C THR A 150 4.14 7.09 -16.22
N GLY A 151 4.38 6.06 -17.02
CA GLY A 151 5.56 5.97 -17.89
C GLY A 151 6.87 5.71 -17.13
N GLU A 152 6.79 5.39 -15.83
CA GLU A 152 7.92 5.12 -14.95
C GLU A 152 7.88 3.68 -14.45
N PRO A 153 9.04 3.00 -14.31
CA PRO A 153 9.06 1.65 -13.74
C PRO A 153 8.41 1.61 -12.35
N CYS A 154 7.60 0.60 -12.08
CA CYS A 154 7.02 0.37 -10.75
C CYS A 154 7.80 -0.76 -10.06
N VAL A 155 8.46 -0.45 -8.94
CA VAL A 155 9.02 -1.47 -8.07
C VAL A 155 7.92 -1.99 -7.16
N ILE A 156 7.71 -3.30 -7.18
CA ILE A 156 6.77 -3.96 -6.28
C ILE A 156 7.54 -4.67 -5.16
N ASN A 157 7.21 -4.35 -3.91
CA ASN A 157 7.86 -4.91 -2.73
C ASN A 157 6.92 -5.87 -2.00
N TYR A 158 7.15 -7.17 -2.14
CA TYR A 158 6.44 -8.21 -1.40
C TYR A 158 7.07 -8.39 -0.02
N TRP A 159 6.54 -7.65 0.95
CA TRP A 159 6.88 -7.84 2.35
C TRP A 159 5.85 -8.75 3.02
N ILE A 160 6.31 -9.91 3.49
CA ILE A 160 5.46 -10.95 4.09
C ILE A 160 5.91 -11.11 5.54
N PRO A 161 5.17 -10.53 6.51
CA PRO A 161 5.54 -10.56 7.92
C PRO A 161 5.08 -11.85 8.63
N ASP A 162 5.00 -12.95 7.91
CA ASP A 162 4.58 -14.24 8.46
C ASP A 162 5.54 -14.73 9.55
N GLY A 163 5.00 -15.34 10.56
CA GLY A 163 5.76 -16.03 11.60
C GLY A 163 5.47 -15.58 13.02
N TYR A 164 6.09 -16.28 13.95
CA TYR A 164 6.00 -16.03 15.37
C TYR A 164 7.29 -15.34 15.81
N LYS A 165 7.20 -14.05 16.16
CA LYS A 165 8.39 -13.27 16.54
C LYS A 165 8.94 -13.62 17.92
N GLU A 166 8.15 -14.29 18.74
CA GLU A 166 8.45 -14.54 20.15
C GLU A 166 8.70 -16.03 20.47
N ILE A 167 8.61 -16.90 19.48
CA ILE A 167 8.86 -18.34 19.66
C ILE A 167 10.05 -18.72 18.78
N PRO A 168 11.18 -19.14 19.38
CA PRO A 168 12.34 -19.58 18.63
C PRO A 168 12.09 -20.86 17.84
#